data_96e16b378b5e52ca296827bb3ec79760
#
_entry.id   96e16b378b5e52ca296827bb3ec79760
#
_cell.length_a   1.000
_cell.length_b   1.000
_cell.length_c   1.000
_cell.angle_alpha   90.00
_cell.angle_beta   90.00
_cell.angle_gamma   90.00
#
_symmetry.space_group_name_H-M   'P 1'
#
loop_
_entity.id
_entity.type
_entity.pdbx_description
1 polymer ?
#
loop_
_entity_poly.entity_id
_entity_poly.type
_entity_poly.pdbx_seq_one_letter_code
_entity_poly.pdbx_strand_id
1 'polypeptide(L)'
;MKIASVEAIPLAASFKQVFRFGTIDRSTSPNVIVRIATDDGVVGYGEACPVQAFTSETQASVVELVETRVAPTLVGRDASQRLPRLADLARVLRFAPFTIAAVDTALLDLLGRHAGVPVATLLGGAFRDRVEVHGSVTWDEDPARVVESALEQRETYRWLKLYAGRDEVDRDLDRLQAVRDAVGPDARLMVDINGMWGPSDAIRALDRIRAIGLELLEQPLPPGAEPFQRDLVARLAIDVAADESVRSVADAVSVVRQRTATVVNVGLSKLGGPTAALQAAQVAAAGGVGVMVGSVIEMGIASAMGLHLAAALPHLAYPSYLMSPLKYREQITAEQIAVVDAHVAVSTGPGLGIEVDEDALRHLDARRR
;
A
#
# COMPACT_ATOMS: atom_id res chain seq x y z
N MET A 1 -9.56 23.79 -17.74
CA MET A 1 -9.91 22.70 -16.79
C MET A 1 -9.79 23.24 -15.37
N LYS A 2 -10.83 23.93 -14.88
CA LYS A 2 -10.87 24.42 -13.50
C LYS A 2 -11.61 23.44 -12.61
N ILE A 3 -11.11 23.23 -11.40
CA ILE A 3 -11.78 22.40 -10.40
C ILE A 3 -13.08 23.08 -9.99
N ALA A 4 -14.22 22.44 -10.24
CA ALA A 4 -15.56 22.93 -9.91
C ALA A 4 -15.99 22.45 -8.51
N SER A 5 -15.70 21.20 -8.14
CA SER A 5 -16.00 20.66 -6.82
C SER A 5 -14.95 19.64 -6.35
N VAL A 6 -14.86 19.52 -5.03
CA VAL A 6 -14.11 18.47 -4.33
C VAL A 6 -15.01 17.92 -3.25
N GLU A 7 -15.24 16.62 -3.26
CA GLU A 7 -16.16 15.92 -2.36
C GLU A 7 -15.46 14.79 -1.65
N ALA A 8 -15.84 14.52 -0.41
CA ALA A 8 -15.41 13.34 0.36
C ALA A 8 -16.61 12.43 0.61
N ILE A 9 -16.49 11.15 0.27
CA ILE A 9 -17.52 10.14 0.43
C ILE A 9 -16.99 9.07 1.38
N PRO A 10 -17.36 9.09 2.67
CA PRO A 10 -16.94 8.05 3.62
C PRO A 10 -17.70 6.75 3.35
N LEU A 11 -16.99 5.62 3.30
CA LEU A 11 -17.57 4.33 2.99
C LEU A 11 -17.68 3.43 4.22
N ALA A 12 -18.78 2.69 4.33
CA ALA A 12 -18.96 1.60 5.27
C ALA A 12 -18.70 0.26 4.56
N ALA A 13 -17.42 -0.08 4.41
CA ALA A 13 -16.97 -1.30 3.71
C ALA A 13 -16.52 -2.39 4.70
N SER A 14 -16.74 -3.67 4.34
CA SER A 14 -16.46 -4.83 5.19
C SER A 14 -15.51 -5.81 4.51
N PHE A 15 -14.63 -6.45 5.29
CA PHE A 15 -13.83 -7.55 4.77
C PHE A 15 -14.61 -8.87 4.79
N LYS A 16 -14.26 -9.77 3.87
CA LYS A 16 -14.79 -11.14 3.84
C LYS A 16 -14.40 -11.93 5.07
N GLN A 17 -13.19 -11.66 5.59
CA GLN A 17 -12.63 -12.28 6.80
C GLN A 17 -11.88 -11.22 7.59
N VAL A 18 -11.73 -11.43 8.91
CA VAL A 18 -10.90 -10.55 9.74
C VAL A 18 -9.45 -10.64 9.29
N PHE A 19 -8.86 -9.49 9.01
CA PHE A 19 -7.46 -9.37 8.64
C PHE A 19 -6.65 -8.92 9.86
N ARG A 20 -5.63 -9.73 10.24
CA ARG A 20 -4.83 -9.52 11.44
C ARG A 20 -3.37 -9.30 11.07
N PHE A 21 -2.82 -8.16 11.50
CA PHE A 21 -1.40 -7.81 11.31
C PHE A 21 -0.95 -6.87 12.44
N GLY A 22 0.31 -6.93 12.85
CA GLY A 22 0.81 -6.17 13.99
C GLY A 22 -0.16 -6.28 15.17
N THR A 23 -0.58 -5.16 15.74
CA THR A 23 -1.56 -5.11 16.85
C THR A 23 -3.01 -4.93 16.39
N ILE A 24 -3.28 -5.02 15.08
CA ILE A 24 -4.55 -4.59 14.50
C ILE A 24 -5.36 -5.77 14.00
N ASP A 25 -6.65 -5.80 14.36
CA ASP A 25 -7.68 -6.68 13.81
C ASP A 25 -8.68 -5.84 13.02
N ARG A 26 -8.83 -6.13 11.71
CA ARG A 26 -9.73 -5.38 10.83
C ARG A 26 -10.81 -6.29 10.27
N SER A 27 -12.07 -5.99 10.59
CA SER A 27 -13.26 -6.58 9.96
C SER A 27 -13.95 -5.60 8.99
N THR A 28 -13.67 -4.30 9.15
CA THR A 28 -14.19 -3.21 8.32
C THR A 28 -13.06 -2.28 7.92
N SER A 29 -13.31 -1.44 6.92
CA SER A 29 -12.34 -0.46 6.46
C SER A 29 -12.97 0.94 6.37
N PRO A 30 -12.36 1.95 7.03
CA PRO A 30 -12.87 3.32 7.06
C PRO A 30 -12.41 4.12 5.83
N ASN A 31 -12.68 3.61 4.62
CA ASN A 31 -12.28 4.26 3.39
C ASN A 31 -13.06 5.57 3.17
N VAL A 32 -12.38 6.54 2.55
CA VAL A 32 -12.99 7.78 2.04
C VAL A 32 -12.61 7.95 0.58
N ILE A 33 -13.60 8.09 -0.28
CA ILE A 33 -13.36 8.44 -1.68
C ILE A 33 -13.34 9.95 -1.83
N VAL A 34 -12.28 10.46 -2.45
CA VAL A 34 -12.16 11.85 -2.86
C VAL A 34 -12.53 11.95 -4.33
N ARG A 35 -13.60 12.69 -4.61
CA ARG A 35 -14.11 12.96 -5.96
C ARG A 35 -13.81 14.40 -6.33
N ILE A 36 -13.07 14.62 -7.42
CA ILE A 36 -12.75 15.95 -7.95
C ILE A 36 -13.40 16.10 -9.32
N ALA A 37 -14.28 17.08 -9.48
CA ALA A 37 -14.91 17.38 -10.74
C ALA A 37 -14.44 18.73 -11.28
N THR A 38 -14.34 18.87 -12.60
CA THR A 38 -13.97 20.09 -13.30
C THR A 38 -15.16 20.76 -13.98
N ASP A 39 -14.98 22.02 -14.38
CA ASP A 39 -15.99 22.85 -15.06
C ASP A 39 -16.35 22.33 -16.48
N ASP A 40 -15.51 21.48 -17.06
CA ASP A 40 -15.76 20.77 -18.33
C ASP A 40 -16.31 19.34 -18.16
N GLY A 41 -16.67 18.98 -16.92
CA GLY A 41 -17.38 17.74 -16.59
C GLY A 41 -16.49 16.50 -16.39
N VAL A 42 -15.16 16.63 -16.49
CA VAL A 42 -14.26 15.50 -16.19
C VAL A 42 -14.20 15.26 -14.68
N VAL A 43 -14.25 14.01 -14.27
CA VAL A 43 -14.21 13.58 -12.86
C VAL A 43 -13.01 12.66 -12.65
N GLY A 44 -12.26 12.91 -11.58
CA GLY A 44 -11.19 12.04 -11.10
C GLY A 44 -11.48 11.58 -9.68
N TYR A 45 -11.01 10.37 -9.36
CA TYR A 45 -11.23 9.71 -8.09
C TYR A 45 -9.93 9.35 -7.40
N GLY A 46 -9.92 9.49 -6.07
CA GLY A 46 -8.86 9.01 -5.20
C GLY A 46 -9.44 8.35 -3.97
N GLU A 47 -8.63 7.61 -3.25
CA GLU A 47 -9.07 6.82 -2.11
C GLU A 47 -8.10 7.00 -0.95
N ALA A 48 -8.61 7.35 0.22
CA ALA A 48 -7.92 7.27 1.50
C ALA A 48 -8.44 6.07 2.28
N CYS A 49 -7.52 5.27 2.81
CA CYS A 49 -7.82 4.13 3.67
C CYS A 49 -7.04 4.27 4.99
N PRO A 50 -7.45 5.16 5.90
CA PRO A 50 -6.69 5.45 7.11
C PRO A 50 -6.54 4.21 8.00
N VAL A 51 -5.28 3.91 8.38
CA VAL A 51 -4.91 2.79 9.24
C VAL A 51 -3.99 3.29 10.35
N GLN A 52 -4.35 3.01 11.60
CA GLN A 52 -3.68 3.51 12.80
C GLN A 52 -2.19 3.13 12.90
N ALA A 53 -1.75 2.06 12.23
CA ALA A 53 -0.32 1.71 12.19
C ALA A 53 0.54 2.79 11.49
N PHE A 54 -0.06 3.57 10.57
CA PHE A 54 0.67 4.52 9.73
C PHE A 54 0.28 5.98 9.95
N THR A 55 -0.92 6.25 10.49
CA THR A 55 -1.44 7.62 10.60
C THR A 55 -2.37 7.77 11.79
N SER A 56 -2.48 9.01 12.28
CA SER A 56 -3.53 9.43 13.22
C SER A 56 -4.80 9.89 12.50
N GLU A 57 -4.82 9.90 11.17
CA GLU A 57 -6.03 10.22 10.42
C GLU A 57 -7.08 9.14 10.65
N THR A 58 -8.33 9.57 10.70
CA THR A 58 -9.53 8.74 10.78
C THR A 58 -10.42 9.04 9.59
N GLN A 59 -11.43 8.21 9.33
CA GLN A 59 -12.42 8.49 8.31
C GLN A 59 -13.04 9.89 8.49
N ALA A 60 -13.43 10.23 9.72
CA ALA A 60 -14.02 11.53 10.04
C ALA A 60 -13.05 12.69 9.78
N SER A 61 -11.78 12.55 10.19
CA SER A 61 -10.79 13.61 9.96
C SER A 61 -10.45 13.79 8.48
N VAL A 62 -10.41 12.71 7.69
CA VAL A 62 -10.22 12.82 6.23
C VAL A 62 -11.36 13.60 5.60
N VAL A 63 -12.62 13.28 5.95
CA VAL A 63 -13.81 14.02 5.46
C VAL A 63 -13.69 15.49 5.83
N GLU A 64 -13.45 15.80 7.11
CA GLU A 64 -13.30 17.18 7.60
C GLU A 64 -12.18 17.93 6.85
N LEU A 65 -11.01 17.31 6.70
CA LEU A 65 -9.88 17.94 6.00
C LEU A 65 -10.19 18.20 4.52
N VAL A 66 -10.88 17.28 3.85
CA VAL A 66 -11.29 17.47 2.47
C VAL A 66 -12.27 18.64 2.36
N GLU A 67 -13.29 18.70 3.20
CA GLU A 67 -14.33 19.72 3.15
C GLU A 67 -13.82 21.10 3.58
N THR A 68 -13.00 21.17 4.64
CA THR A 68 -12.60 22.45 5.27
C THR A 68 -11.26 23.00 4.80
N ARG A 69 -10.40 22.17 4.18
CA ARG A 69 -9.05 22.57 3.76
C ARG A 69 -8.80 22.30 2.28
N VAL A 70 -9.07 21.07 1.80
CA VAL A 70 -8.77 20.71 0.40
C VAL A 70 -9.69 21.45 -0.56
N ALA A 71 -11.01 21.35 -0.38
CA ALA A 71 -11.98 21.98 -1.26
C ALA A 71 -11.78 23.51 -1.36
N PRO A 72 -11.66 24.29 -0.25
CA PRO A 72 -11.40 25.72 -0.34
C PRO A 72 -10.06 26.08 -1.00
N THR A 73 -9.05 25.20 -0.93
CA THR A 73 -7.75 25.43 -1.56
C THR A 73 -7.77 25.17 -3.06
N LEU A 74 -8.53 24.17 -3.51
CA LEU A 74 -8.49 23.68 -4.89
C LEU A 74 -9.60 24.21 -5.78
N VAL A 75 -10.81 24.46 -5.27
CA VAL A 75 -11.95 24.94 -6.08
C VAL A 75 -11.58 26.24 -6.78
N GLY A 76 -11.92 26.34 -8.06
CA GLY A 76 -11.59 27.46 -8.94
C GLY A 76 -10.14 27.45 -9.47
N ARG A 77 -9.28 26.54 -9.01
CA ARG A 77 -7.90 26.42 -9.49
C ARG A 77 -7.81 25.54 -10.73
N ASP A 78 -6.74 25.74 -11.48
CA ASP A 78 -6.44 24.91 -12.65
C ASP A 78 -5.89 23.54 -12.21
N ALA A 79 -6.61 22.47 -12.55
CA ALA A 79 -6.23 21.09 -12.23
C ALA A 79 -5.01 20.62 -13.02
N SER A 80 -4.70 21.21 -14.18
CA SER A 80 -3.50 20.87 -14.96
C SER A 80 -2.19 21.19 -14.23
N GLN A 81 -2.26 22.11 -13.27
CA GLN A 81 -1.13 22.52 -12.43
C GLN A 81 -1.03 21.64 -11.16
N ARG A 82 -1.02 20.30 -11.33
CA ARG A 82 -1.09 19.33 -10.22
C ARG A 82 -0.03 19.56 -9.13
N LEU A 83 1.25 19.62 -9.50
CA LEU A 83 2.32 19.79 -8.51
C LEU A 83 2.23 21.11 -7.73
N PRO A 84 1.96 22.26 -8.36
CA PRO A 84 1.58 23.48 -7.63
C PRO A 84 0.40 23.31 -6.68
N ARG A 85 -0.64 22.55 -7.07
CA ARG A 85 -1.80 22.27 -6.18
C ARG A 85 -1.40 21.44 -4.97
N LEU A 86 -0.57 20.41 -5.16
CA LEU A 86 -0.03 19.65 -4.03
C LEU A 86 0.83 20.51 -3.10
N ALA A 87 1.62 21.44 -3.66
CA ALA A 87 2.40 22.38 -2.86
C ALA A 87 1.51 23.35 -2.07
N ASP A 88 0.39 23.82 -2.64
CA ASP A 88 -0.59 24.61 -1.91
C ASP A 88 -1.22 23.82 -0.76
N LEU A 89 -1.59 22.56 -1.00
CA LEU A 89 -2.14 21.67 0.03
C LEU A 89 -1.13 21.41 1.16
N ALA A 90 0.15 21.20 0.86
CA ALA A 90 1.18 20.97 1.87
C ALA A 90 1.33 22.15 2.87
N ARG A 91 0.87 23.35 2.53
CA ARG A 91 0.86 24.51 3.44
C ARG A 91 -0.27 24.47 4.45
N VAL A 92 -1.40 23.86 4.08
CA VAL A 92 -2.63 23.83 4.90
C VAL A 92 -2.91 22.47 5.53
N LEU A 93 -2.29 21.40 5.01
CA LEU A 93 -2.37 20.05 5.53
C LEU A 93 -0.99 19.64 6.07
N ARG A 94 -0.91 19.43 7.37
CA ARG A 94 0.30 18.90 8.01
C ARG A 94 0.01 17.52 8.57
N PHE A 95 0.90 16.55 8.30
CA PHE A 95 0.78 15.19 8.83
C PHE A 95 -0.54 14.48 8.44
N ALA A 96 -1.03 14.76 7.22
CA ALA A 96 -2.23 14.14 6.65
C ALA A 96 -1.91 13.37 5.35
N PRO A 97 -1.02 12.36 5.40
CA PRO A 97 -0.55 11.69 4.20
C PRO A 97 -1.66 10.95 3.45
N PHE A 98 -2.62 10.35 4.16
CA PHE A 98 -3.72 9.61 3.53
C PHE A 98 -4.69 10.53 2.78
N THR A 99 -5.01 11.68 3.37
CA THR A 99 -5.79 12.72 2.67
C THR A 99 -5.08 13.22 1.42
N ILE A 100 -3.77 13.53 1.53
CA ILE A 100 -2.96 14.00 0.40
C ILE A 100 -2.87 12.92 -0.68
N ALA A 101 -2.70 11.66 -0.31
CA ALA A 101 -2.61 10.53 -1.24
C ALA A 101 -3.88 10.38 -2.08
N ALA A 102 -5.05 10.50 -1.45
CA ALA A 102 -6.32 10.46 -2.15
C ALA A 102 -6.47 11.63 -3.13
N VAL A 103 -6.09 12.83 -2.73
CA VAL A 103 -6.17 14.02 -3.60
C VAL A 103 -5.18 13.93 -4.76
N ASP A 104 -3.94 13.50 -4.52
CA ASP A 104 -2.93 13.32 -5.57
C ASP A 104 -3.37 12.26 -6.60
N THR A 105 -3.95 11.15 -6.13
CA THR A 105 -4.53 10.11 -6.98
C THR A 105 -5.68 10.66 -7.81
N ALA A 106 -6.63 11.38 -7.20
CA ALA A 106 -7.77 11.97 -7.91
C ALA A 106 -7.34 12.97 -8.98
N LEU A 107 -6.33 13.79 -8.71
CA LEU A 107 -5.78 14.73 -9.69
C LEU A 107 -5.08 14.02 -10.85
N LEU A 108 -4.37 12.92 -10.60
CA LEU A 108 -3.75 12.11 -11.67
C LEU A 108 -4.80 11.41 -12.52
N ASP A 109 -5.83 10.81 -11.90
CA ASP A 109 -6.93 10.20 -12.62
C ASP A 109 -7.62 11.21 -13.54
N LEU A 110 -7.95 12.37 -12.99
CA LEU A 110 -8.56 13.47 -13.73
C LEU A 110 -7.70 13.92 -14.91
N LEU A 111 -6.39 14.12 -14.71
CA LEU A 111 -5.47 14.50 -15.78
C LEU A 111 -5.35 13.43 -16.86
N GLY A 112 -5.27 12.16 -16.46
CA GLY A 112 -5.21 11.04 -17.41
C GLY A 112 -6.49 10.93 -18.24
N ARG A 113 -7.67 11.07 -17.61
CA ARG A 113 -8.97 11.11 -18.29
C ARG A 113 -9.07 12.28 -19.27
N HIS A 114 -8.69 13.47 -18.84
CA HIS A 114 -8.72 14.67 -19.68
C HIS A 114 -7.77 14.55 -20.89
N ALA A 115 -6.57 13.99 -20.68
CA ALA A 115 -5.58 13.81 -21.74
C ALA A 115 -5.82 12.56 -22.61
N GLY A 116 -6.74 11.67 -22.23
CA GLY A 116 -6.99 10.41 -22.92
C GLY A 116 -5.86 9.38 -22.78
N VAL A 117 -5.08 9.44 -21.69
CA VAL A 117 -3.93 8.55 -21.46
C VAL A 117 -4.00 7.89 -20.08
N PRO A 118 -3.41 6.68 -19.92
CA PRO A 118 -3.31 6.02 -18.62
C PRO A 118 -2.43 6.82 -17.64
N VAL A 119 -2.69 6.70 -16.34
CA VAL A 119 -1.86 7.33 -15.30
C VAL A 119 -0.40 6.90 -15.39
N ALA A 120 -0.10 5.65 -15.74
CA ALA A 120 1.28 5.20 -15.91
C ALA A 120 2.06 6.06 -16.95
N THR A 121 1.38 6.55 -17.99
CA THR A 121 1.99 7.47 -18.97
C THR A 121 2.37 8.81 -18.32
N LEU A 122 1.52 9.33 -17.43
CA LEU A 122 1.80 10.57 -16.69
C LEU A 122 2.91 10.41 -15.64
N LEU A 123 3.19 9.18 -15.21
CA LEU A 123 4.30 8.84 -14.33
C LEU A 123 5.62 8.57 -15.06
N GLY A 124 5.65 8.71 -16.39
CA GLY A 124 6.84 8.53 -17.20
C GLY A 124 6.81 7.33 -18.16
N GLY A 125 5.72 6.58 -18.19
CA GLY A 125 5.52 5.40 -19.03
C GLY A 125 5.55 4.09 -18.24
N ALA A 126 4.98 3.03 -18.83
CA ALA A 126 4.90 1.71 -18.22
C ALA A 126 6.07 0.82 -18.71
N PHE A 127 6.81 0.22 -17.78
CA PHE A 127 7.82 -0.81 -18.06
C PHE A 127 7.21 -2.21 -18.16
N ARG A 128 5.95 -2.38 -17.69
CA ARG A 128 5.23 -3.67 -17.71
C ARG A 128 3.72 -3.45 -17.85
N ASP A 129 3.04 -4.43 -18.44
CA ASP A 129 1.59 -4.46 -18.63
C ASP A 129 0.84 -5.25 -17.54
N ARG A 130 1.59 -5.93 -16.68
CA ARG A 130 1.07 -6.69 -15.54
C ARG A 130 2.08 -6.66 -14.39
N VAL A 131 1.57 -6.73 -13.17
CA VAL A 131 2.37 -6.68 -11.94
C VAL A 131 2.24 -8.02 -11.20
N GLU A 132 3.38 -8.64 -10.85
CA GLU A 132 3.37 -9.82 -10.00
C GLU A 132 2.90 -9.45 -8.58
N VAL A 133 2.00 -10.27 -8.03
CA VAL A 133 1.44 -10.10 -6.70
C VAL A 133 1.68 -11.34 -5.84
N HIS A 134 1.68 -11.14 -4.53
CA HIS A 134 1.92 -12.22 -3.58
C HIS A 134 0.65 -12.56 -2.78
N GLY A 135 0.52 -13.81 -2.38
CA GLY A 135 -0.49 -14.24 -1.42
C GLY A 135 -0.25 -13.63 -0.04
N SER A 136 -1.31 -13.46 0.72
CA SER A 136 -1.27 -12.84 2.04
C SER A 136 -1.92 -13.76 3.06
N VAL A 137 -1.10 -14.31 3.96
CA VAL A 137 -1.48 -15.22 5.02
C VAL A 137 -1.52 -14.44 6.34
N THR A 138 -2.71 -14.04 6.73
CA THR A 138 -2.91 -13.26 7.97
C THR A 138 -2.57 -14.09 9.20
N TRP A 139 -2.20 -13.41 10.29
CA TRP A 139 -1.95 -14.07 11.56
C TRP A 139 -3.25 -14.71 12.11
N ASP A 140 -3.15 -15.90 12.70
CA ASP A 140 -4.21 -16.53 13.47
C ASP A 140 -3.63 -17.15 14.75
N GLU A 141 -4.43 -17.21 15.81
CA GLU A 141 -4.04 -17.82 17.09
C GLU A 141 -3.78 -19.32 16.92
N ASP A 142 -4.56 -19.99 16.07
CA ASP A 142 -4.39 -21.38 15.70
C ASP A 142 -3.38 -21.54 14.56
N PRO A 143 -2.19 -22.11 14.80
CA PRO A 143 -1.19 -22.34 13.76
C PRO A 143 -1.70 -23.22 12.60
N ALA A 144 -2.65 -24.11 12.85
CA ALA A 144 -3.21 -24.97 11.81
C ALA A 144 -3.96 -24.16 10.74
N ARG A 145 -4.67 -23.09 11.15
CA ARG A 145 -5.35 -22.17 10.23
C ARG A 145 -4.38 -21.35 9.41
N VAL A 146 -3.23 -20.97 9.97
CA VAL A 146 -2.18 -20.27 9.21
C VAL A 146 -1.61 -21.19 8.13
N VAL A 147 -1.37 -22.47 8.46
CA VAL A 147 -0.91 -23.48 7.50
C VAL A 147 -1.96 -23.72 6.41
N GLU A 148 -3.23 -23.91 6.78
CA GLU A 148 -4.34 -24.08 5.83
C GLU A 148 -4.42 -22.91 4.85
N SER A 149 -4.40 -21.67 5.37
CA SER A 149 -4.42 -20.46 4.54
C SER A 149 -3.19 -20.36 3.63
N ALA A 150 -2.00 -20.78 4.11
CA ALA A 150 -0.80 -20.79 3.28
C ALA A 150 -0.90 -21.79 2.12
N LEU A 151 -1.46 -22.95 2.35
CA LEU A 151 -1.70 -23.97 1.32
C LEU A 151 -2.70 -23.46 0.27
N GLU A 152 -3.82 -22.87 0.69
CA GLU A 152 -4.79 -22.26 -0.22
C GLU A 152 -4.17 -21.15 -1.08
N GLN A 153 -3.40 -20.24 -0.46
CA GLN A 153 -2.75 -19.14 -1.18
C GLN A 153 -1.69 -19.67 -2.16
N ARG A 154 -1.01 -20.77 -1.83
CA ARG A 154 0.03 -21.38 -2.66
C ARG A 154 -0.49 -21.89 -4.01
N GLU A 155 -1.78 -22.20 -4.12
CA GLU A 155 -2.41 -22.61 -5.38
C GLU A 155 -2.40 -21.49 -6.44
N THR A 156 -2.47 -20.23 -6.00
CA THR A 156 -2.56 -19.05 -6.88
C THR A 156 -1.24 -18.29 -6.96
N TYR A 157 -0.50 -18.21 -5.84
CA TYR A 157 0.65 -17.33 -5.71
C TYR A 157 1.96 -18.11 -5.57
N ARG A 158 3.01 -17.62 -6.23
CA ARG A 158 4.38 -18.14 -6.08
C ARG A 158 5.02 -17.67 -4.78
N TRP A 159 4.69 -16.47 -4.36
CA TRP A 159 5.17 -15.81 -3.16
C TRP A 159 4.07 -15.73 -2.12
N LEU A 160 4.41 -16.03 -0.87
CA LEU A 160 3.51 -15.88 0.27
C LEU A 160 4.12 -14.92 1.26
N LYS A 161 3.35 -13.90 1.66
CA LYS A 161 3.69 -12.98 2.75
C LYS A 161 2.92 -13.42 4.00
N LEU A 162 3.66 -13.79 5.03
CA LEU A 162 3.15 -14.21 6.32
C LEU A 162 3.22 -13.03 7.29
N TYR A 163 2.28 -12.93 8.22
CA TYR A 163 2.32 -11.93 9.30
C TYR A 163 2.70 -12.61 10.60
N ALA A 164 3.66 -12.02 11.33
CA ALA A 164 4.15 -12.48 12.61
C ALA A 164 4.39 -11.28 13.56
N GLY A 165 4.97 -11.49 14.74
CA GLY A 165 5.27 -10.43 15.70
C GLY A 165 4.21 -10.24 16.77
N ARG A 166 3.09 -10.97 16.74
CA ARG A 166 2.01 -10.89 17.74
C ARG A 166 2.24 -11.79 18.95
N ASP A 167 3.08 -12.79 18.80
CA ASP A 167 3.47 -13.75 19.84
C ASP A 167 4.91 -13.54 20.29
N GLU A 168 5.33 -14.32 21.28
CA GLU A 168 6.76 -14.49 21.59
C GLU A 168 7.50 -14.97 20.34
N VAL A 169 8.71 -14.47 20.12
CA VAL A 169 9.48 -14.70 18.89
C VAL A 169 9.65 -16.20 18.55
N ASP A 170 9.81 -17.06 19.55
CA ASP A 170 9.95 -18.49 19.32
C ASP A 170 8.66 -19.13 18.80
N ARG A 171 7.49 -18.69 19.28
CA ARG A 171 6.20 -19.14 18.75
C ARG A 171 5.95 -18.67 17.33
N ASP A 172 6.32 -17.42 17.02
CA ASP A 172 6.27 -16.91 15.65
C ASP A 172 7.13 -17.79 14.72
N LEU A 173 8.37 -18.08 15.15
CA LEU A 173 9.29 -18.91 14.36
C LEU A 173 8.81 -20.38 14.22
N ASP A 174 8.17 -20.95 15.24
CA ASP A 174 7.55 -22.28 15.15
C ASP A 174 6.41 -22.30 14.12
N ARG A 175 5.57 -21.24 14.11
CA ARG A 175 4.49 -21.07 13.14
C ARG A 175 5.02 -20.92 11.72
N LEU A 176 6.07 -20.11 11.52
CA LEU A 176 6.71 -19.94 10.22
C LEU A 176 7.35 -21.26 9.72
N GLN A 177 7.97 -22.03 10.63
CA GLN A 177 8.52 -23.34 10.29
C GLN A 177 7.42 -24.32 9.87
N ALA A 178 6.30 -24.36 10.61
CA ALA A 178 5.16 -25.23 10.26
C ALA A 178 4.59 -24.87 8.86
N VAL A 179 4.53 -23.60 8.51
CA VAL A 179 4.16 -23.19 7.14
C VAL A 179 5.19 -23.67 6.13
N ARG A 180 6.49 -23.47 6.37
CA ARG A 180 7.56 -23.93 5.47
C ARG A 180 7.48 -25.43 5.23
N ASP A 181 7.28 -26.23 6.28
CA ASP A 181 7.17 -27.68 6.18
C ASP A 181 5.95 -28.11 5.34
N ALA A 182 4.85 -27.38 5.45
CA ALA A 182 3.61 -27.67 4.71
C ALA A 182 3.68 -27.25 3.23
N VAL A 183 4.19 -26.04 2.93
CA VAL A 183 4.23 -25.54 1.55
C VAL A 183 5.42 -26.03 0.74
N GLY A 184 6.40 -26.66 1.39
CA GLY A 184 7.60 -27.22 0.78
C GLY A 184 8.69 -26.18 0.45
N PRO A 185 9.86 -26.65 0.01
CA PRO A 185 11.06 -25.82 -0.19
C PRO A 185 10.93 -24.85 -1.38
N ASP A 186 10.09 -25.13 -2.37
CA ASP A 186 9.95 -24.34 -3.59
C ASP A 186 9.05 -23.10 -3.40
N ALA A 187 8.33 -23.01 -2.29
CA ALA A 187 7.52 -21.84 -1.98
C ALA A 187 8.42 -20.67 -1.55
N ARG A 188 8.20 -19.49 -2.14
CA ARG A 188 8.90 -18.26 -1.77
C ARG A 188 8.19 -17.59 -0.62
N LEU A 189 8.88 -17.44 0.51
CA LEU A 189 8.30 -16.91 1.74
C LEU A 189 8.89 -15.55 2.10
N MET A 190 8.00 -14.60 2.34
CA MET A 190 8.29 -13.31 2.96
C MET A 190 7.56 -13.25 4.30
N VAL A 191 8.11 -12.56 5.27
CA VAL A 191 7.44 -12.34 6.55
C VAL A 191 7.43 -10.87 6.92
N ASP A 192 6.30 -10.41 7.44
CA ASP A 192 6.11 -9.04 7.95
C ASP A 192 5.91 -9.09 9.46
N ILE A 193 6.78 -8.40 10.17
CA ILE A 193 6.77 -8.32 11.63
C ILE A 193 6.05 -7.05 12.12
N ASN A 194 5.79 -6.10 11.22
CA ASN A 194 5.16 -4.81 11.54
C ASN A 194 5.81 -4.07 12.73
N GLY A 195 7.13 -4.16 12.84
CA GLY A 195 7.91 -3.48 13.89
C GLY A 195 7.74 -4.05 15.30
N MET A 196 7.21 -5.25 15.45
CA MET A 196 6.82 -5.80 16.75
C MET A 196 7.97 -6.45 17.52
N TRP A 197 9.05 -6.86 16.86
CA TRP A 197 10.18 -7.48 17.56
C TRP A 197 11.08 -6.45 18.23
N GLY A 198 11.61 -6.81 19.38
CA GLY A 198 12.72 -6.08 20.00
C GLY A 198 14.07 -6.44 19.35
N PRO A 199 15.11 -5.59 19.50
CA PRO A 199 16.44 -5.87 18.94
C PRO A 199 17.04 -7.22 19.38
N SER A 200 16.84 -7.60 20.65
CA SER A 200 17.31 -8.87 21.18
C SER A 200 16.60 -10.06 20.58
N ASP A 201 15.29 -9.94 20.34
CA ASP A 201 14.46 -10.97 19.73
C ASP A 201 14.84 -11.19 18.28
N ALA A 202 15.01 -10.11 17.52
CA ALA A 202 15.44 -10.17 16.13
C ALA A 202 16.81 -10.85 15.98
N ILE A 203 17.76 -10.56 16.90
CA ILE A 203 19.08 -11.22 16.87
C ILE A 203 18.97 -12.71 17.20
N ARG A 204 18.15 -13.09 18.20
CA ARG A 204 17.94 -14.51 18.53
C ARG A 204 17.28 -15.29 17.38
N ALA A 205 16.45 -14.64 16.59
CA ALA A 205 15.72 -15.23 15.47
C ALA A 205 16.62 -15.58 14.25
N LEU A 206 17.82 -14.99 14.12
CA LEU A 206 18.64 -15.02 12.90
C LEU A 206 18.87 -16.41 12.33
N ASP A 207 19.29 -17.36 13.16
CA ASP A 207 19.64 -18.72 12.69
C ASP A 207 18.39 -19.50 12.28
N ARG A 208 17.28 -19.31 12.99
CA ARG A 208 15.99 -19.91 12.63
C ARG A 208 15.41 -19.31 11.35
N ILE A 209 15.50 -17.98 11.17
CA ILE A 209 15.07 -17.31 9.94
C ILE A 209 15.80 -17.89 8.72
N ARG A 210 17.11 -18.11 8.84
CA ARG A 210 17.92 -18.75 7.78
C ARG A 210 17.50 -20.19 7.52
N ALA A 211 17.26 -20.96 8.58
CA ALA A 211 16.85 -22.36 8.47
C ALA A 211 15.46 -22.51 7.83
N ILE A 212 14.52 -21.63 8.14
CA ILE A 212 13.19 -21.58 7.51
C ILE A 212 13.29 -21.23 6.02
N GLY A 213 14.37 -20.56 5.60
CA GLY A 213 14.59 -20.18 4.21
C GLY A 213 13.65 -19.05 3.78
N LEU A 214 13.50 -18.02 4.62
CA LEU A 214 12.81 -16.77 4.24
C LEU A 214 13.66 -15.99 3.25
N GLU A 215 13.01 -15.31 2.31
CA GLU A 215 13.68 -14.46 1.31
C GLU A 215 13.64 -12.98 1.69
N LEU A 216 12.61 -12.56 2.43
CA LEU A 216 12.44 -11.19 2.89
C LEU A 216 11.92 -11.15 4.32
N LEU A 217 12.52 -10.30 5.14
CA LEU A 217 12.03 -9.91 6.46
C LEU A 217 11.59 -8.44 6.43
N GLU A 218 10.28 -8.19 6.50
CA GLU A 218 9.73 -6.83 6.46
C GLU A 218 9.55 -6.28 7.86
N GLN A 219 10.01 -5.04 8.05
CA GLN A 219 9.93 -4.22 9.26
C GLN A 219 10.08 -5.04 10.56
N PRO A 220 11.22 -5.68 10.80
CA PRO A 220 11.41 -6.48 12.02
C PRO A 220 11.38 -5.64 13.30
N LEU A 221 11.96 -4.44 13.27
CA LEU A 221 12.07 -3.55 14.42
C LEU A 221 11.17 -2.30 14.27
N PRO A 222 10.73 -1.71 15.38
CA PRO A 222 9.92 -0.49 15.33
C PRO A 222 10.70 0.69 14.71
N PRO A 223 10.00 1.65 14.08
CA PRO A 223 10.59 2.93 13.70
C PRO A 223 11.26 3.59 14.91
N GLY A 224 12.46 4.17 14.72
CA GLY A 224 13.29 4.71 15.80
C GLY A 224 14.42 3.76 16.24
N ALA A 225 14.42 2.51 15.78
CA ALA A 225 15.46 1.52 16.09
C ALA A 225 16.52 1.38 14.97
N GLU A 226 16.73 2.43 14.17
CA GLU A 226 17.60 2.41 12.97
C GLU A 226 19.03 1.87 13.22
N PRO A 227 19.72 2.19 14.34
CA PRO A 227 21.06 1.64 14.60
C PRO A 227 21.04 0.10 14.72
N PHE A 228 20.03 -0.45 15.42
CA PHE A 228 19.86 -1.90 15.57
C PHE A 228 19.40 -2.54 14.27
N GLN A 229 18.55 -1.86 13.50
CA GLN A 229 18.09 -2.29 12.19
C GLN A 229 19.26 -2.44 11.22
N ARG A 230 20.19 -1.49 11.18
CA ARG A 230 21.42 -1.57 10.39
C ARG A 230 22.28 -2.77 10.77
N ASP A 231 22.46 -3.02 12.09
CA ASP A 231 23.24 -4.14 12.57
C ASP A 231 22.59 -5.48 12.23
N LEU A 232 21.25 -5.53 12.26
CA LEU A 232 20.46 -6.69 11.83
C LEU A 232 20.65 -6.97 10.34
N VAL A 233 20.51 -5.95 9.48
CA VAL A 233 20.74 -6.04 8.03
C VAL A 233 22.14 -6.56 7.71
N ALA A 234 23.16 -6.08 8.42
CA ALA A 234 24.52 -6.52 8.19
C ALA A 234 24.78 -7.99 8.55
N ARG A 235 23.94 -8.58 9.39
CA ARG A 235 24.06 -9.99 9.85
C ARG A 235 23.15 -10.95 9.10
N LEU A 236 22.03 -10.48 8.56
CA LEU A 236 21.11 -11.29 7.78
C LEU A 236 21.67 -11.54 6.38
N ALA A 237 21.53 -12.79 5.90
CA ALA A 237 21.85 -13.17 4.53
C ALA A 237 20.62 -13.12 3.60
N ILE A 238 19.54 -12.47 4.06
CA ILE A 238 18.30 -12.26 3.32
C ILE A 238 17.98 -10.77 3.26
N ASP A 239 17.09 -10.38 2.36
CA ASP A 239 16.68 -9.00 2.26
C ASP A 239 15.85 -8.55 3.48
N VAL A 240 15.99 -7.29 3.83
CA VAL A 240 15.20 -6.62 4.87
C VAL A 240 14.48 -5.44 4.25
N ALA A 241 13.14 -5.43 4.35
CA ALA A 241 12.33 -4.31 3.86
C ALA A 241 11.98 -3.32 4.99
N ALA A 242 12.07 -2.03 4.68
CA ALA A 242 11.54 -0.96 5.51
C ALA A 242 10.15 -0.58 5.01
N ASP A 243 9.15 -0.64 5.91
CA ASP A 243 7.75 -0.25 5.65
C ASP A 243 7.35 0.91 6.55
N GLU A 244 7.07 0.69 7.83
CA GLU A 244 6.65 1.71 8.79
C GLU A 244 7.73 2.77 9.05
N SER A 245 8.98 2.44 8.79
CA SER A 245 10.12 3.37 8.89
C SER A 245 10.24 4.34 7.71
N VAL A 246 9.44 4.18 6.64
CA VAL A 246 9.48 5.02 5.44
C VAL A 246 8.12 5.67 5.20
N ARG A 247 7.96 6.91 5.69
CA ARG A 247 6.73 7.71 5.60
C ARG A 247 6.90 8.99 4.78
N SER A 248 8.11 9.22 4.29
CA SER A 248 8.46 10.38 3.47
C SER A 248 9.62 10.06 2.53
N VAL A 249 9.83 10.92 1.54
CA VAL A 249 11.03 10.86 0.69
C VAL A 249 12.32 11.01 1.50
N ALA A 250 12.29 11.82 2.56
CA ALA A 250 13.45 12.01 3.45
C ALA A 250 13.80 10.72 4.21
N ASP A 251 12.81 9.90 4.58
CA ASP A 251 13.06 8.60 5.20
C ASP A 251 13.72 7.63 4.21
N ALA A 252 13.31 7.64 2.95
CA ALA A 252 13.98 6.85 1.90
C ALA A 252 15.46 7.26 1.74
N VAL A 253 15.76 8.57 1.79
CA VAL A 253 17.14 9.07 1.83
C VAL A 253 17.88 8.53 3.07
N SER A 254 17.22 8.50 4.23
CA SER A 254 17.80 8.01 5.49
C SER A 254 18.11 6.50 5.40
N VAL A 255 17.21 5.70 4.85
CA VAL A 255 17.43 4.26 4.60
C VAL A 255 18.69 4.03 3.76
N VAL A 256 18.80 4.74 2.63
CA VAL A 256 19.97 4.64 1.73
C VAL A 256 21.26 5.04 2.46
N ARG A 257 21.24 6.16 3.15
CA ARG A 257 22.44 6.68 3.85
C ARG A 257 22.90 5.81 5.02
N GLN A 258 21.96 5.28 5.78
CA GLN A 258 22.23 4.53 7.01
C GLN A 258 22.31 3.02 6.77
N ARG A 259 21.90 2.55 5.57
CA ARG A 259 21.84 1.12 5.22
C ARG A 259 20.98 0.29 6.20
N THR A 260 19.82 0.85 6.55
CA THR A 260 18.90 0.22 7.50
C THR A 260 17.95 -0.79 6.85
N ALA A 261 17.92 -0.85 5.53
CA ALA A 261 17.18 -1.85 4.77
C ALA A 261 17.85 -2.08 3.41
N THR A 262 17.57 -3.23 2.78
CA THR A 262 17.96 -3.57 1.40
C THR A 262 16.81 -3.36 0.42
N VAL A 263 15.58 -3.22 0.94
CA VAL A 263 14.36 -2.97 0.17
C VAL A 263 13.53 -1.89 0.87
N VAL A 264 12.86 -1.05 0.09
CA VAL A 264 11.83 -0.10 0.59
C VAL A 264 10.47 -0.51 0.06
N ASN A 265 9.50 -0.64 0.96
CA ASN A 265 8.10 -0.79 0.61
C ASN A 265 7.49 0.61 0.42
N VAL A 266 7.14 0.97 -0.83
CA VAL A 266 6.55 2.26 -1.18
C VAL A 266 5.02 2.16 -1.21
N GLY A 267 4.37 2.31 -0.06
CA GLY A 267 2.92 2.42 0.05
C GLY A 267 2.43 3.83 -0.29
N LEU A 268 1.46 3.95 -1.19
CA LEU A 268 0.91 5.25 -1.63
C LEU A 268 0.41 6.09 -0.47
N SER A 269 -0.44 5.49 0.37
CA SER A 269 -1.16 6.18 1.43
C SER A 269 -0.22 6.76 2.49
N LYS A 270 0.76 5.98 2.97
CA LYS A 270 1.70 6.41 4.01
C LYS A 270 2.71 7.46 3.56
N LEU A 271 3.01 7.51 2.25
CA LEU A 271 3.94 8.47 1.64
C LEU A 271 3.28 9.79 1.21
N GLY A 272 1.94 9.88 1.25
CA GLY A 272 1.23 11.08 0.81
C GLY A 272 0.98 11.12 -0.69
N GLY A 273 0.86 9.96 -1.33
CA GLY A 273 0.40 9.82 -2.70
C GLY A 273 1.44 9.32 -3.70
N PRO A 274 1.00 9.09 -4.94
CA PRO A 274 1.83 8.54 -6.00
C PRO A 274 3.04 9.41 -6.35
N THR A 275 2.95 10.72 -6.21
CA THR A 275 4.08 11.62 -6.43
C THR A 275 5.23 11.35 -5.46
N ALA A 276 4.94 11.33 -4.17
CA ALA A 276 5.95 11.08 -3.15
C ALA A 276 6.43 9.61 -3.18
N ALA A 277 5.55 8.67 -3.47
CA ALA A 277 5.90 7.26 -3.61
C ALA A 277 6.88 7.02 -4.78
N LEU A 278 6.63 7.65 -5.95
CA LEU A 278 7.55 7.59 -7.09
C LEU A 278 8.92 8.22 -6.74
N GLN A 279 8.93 9.36 -6.07
CA GLN A 279 10.18 10.01 -5.64
C GLN A 279 10.96 9.14 -4.64
N ALA A 280 10.29 8.55 -3.65
CA ALA A 280 10.92 7.66 -2.68
C ALA A 280 11.50 6.41 -3.35
N ALA A 281 10.77 5.82 -4.32
CA ALA A 281 11.24 4.69 -5.12
C ALA A 281 12.49 5.06 -5.94
N GLN A 282 12.50 6.23 -6.58
CA GLN A 282 13.65 6.71 -7.35
C GLN A 282 14.90 6.95 -6.48
N VAL A 283 14.70 7.51 -5.28
CA VAL A 283 15.78 7.70 -4.29
C VAL A 283 16.34 6.35 -3.84
N ALA A 284 15.49 5.40 -3.47
CA ALA A 284 15.90 4.06 -3.06
C ALA A 284 16.69 3.36 -4.18
N ALA A 285 16.16 3.34 -5.40
CA ALA A 285 16.80 2.72 -6.55
C ALA A 285 18.15 3.37 -6.89
N ALA A 286 18.25 4.70 -6.88
CA ALA A 286 19.51 5.42 -7.09
C ALA A 286 20.55 5.11 -6.02
N GLY A 287 20.12 4.78 -4.80
CA GLY A 287 20.96 4.34 -3.68
C GLY A 287 21.30 2.85 -3.67
N GLY A 288 20.86 2.08 -4.68
CA GLY A 288 21.07 0.63 -4.74
C GLY A 288 20.17 -0.17 -3.79
N VAL A 289 19.08 0.41 -3.30
CA VAL A 289 18.07 -0.22 -2.46
C VAL A 289 16.90 -0.67 -3.34
N GLY A 290 16.47 -1.93 -3.20
CA GLY A 290 15.33 -2.48 -3.91
C GLY A 290 14.01 -1.79 -3.55
N VAL A 291 13.02 -1.94 -4.42
CA VAL A 291 11.68 -1.34 -4.23
C VAL A 291 10.60 -2.40 -4.39
N MET A 292 9.60 -2.37 -3.55
CA MET A 292 8.33 -3.08 -3.71
C MET A 292 7.16 -2.11 -3.46
N VAL A 293 5.98 -2.41 -4.00
CA VAL A 293 4.78 -1.59 -3.80
C VAL A 293 3.82 -2.31 -2.88
N GLY A 294 3.61 -1.73 -1.70
CA GLY A 294 2.68 -2.25 -0.70
C GLY A 294 1.33 -1.56 -0.72
N SER A 295 0.46 -2.04 0.16
CA SER A 295 -0.91 -1.59 0.34
C SER A 295 -1.27 -1.62 1.83
N VAL A 296 -2.17 -0.74 2.23
CA VAL A 296 -2.83 -0.81 3.54
C VAL A 296 -4.22 -1.46 3.45
N ILE A 297 -4.40 -2.28 2.42
CA ILE A 297 -5.65 -2.99 2.06
C ILE A 297 -6.72 -1.99 1.63
N GLU A 298 -6.42 -1.25 0.57
CA GLU A 298 -7.34 -0.34 -0.10
C GLU A 298 -8.33 -1.08 -1.00
N MET A 299 -9.38 -0.39 -1.41
CA MET A 299 -10.34 -0.85 -2.44
C MET A 299 -9.80 -0.59 -3.86
N GLY A 300 -10.68 -0.58 -4.85
CA GLY A 300 -10.32 -0.60 -6.27
C GLY A 300 -9.57 0.63 -6.78
N ILE A 301 -9.86 1.82 -6.25
CA ILE A 301 -9.30 3.08 -6.77
C ILE A 301 -7.81 3.19 -6.43
N ALA A 302 -7.44 3.05 -5.15
CA ALA A 302 -6.05 3.14 -4.74
C ALA A 302 -5.24 1.92 -5.20
N SER A 303 -5.85 0.74 -5.29
CA SER A 303 -5.19 -0.45 -5.87
C SER A 303 -4.86 -0.24 -7.35
N ALA A 304 -5.76 0.36 -8.15
CA ALA A 304 -5.49 0.71 -9.54
C ALA A 304 -4.33 1.72 -9.64
N MET A 305 -4.30 2.74 -8.77
CA MET A 305 -3.18 3.69 -8.70
C MET A 305 -1.86 2.98 -8.37
N GLY A 306 -1.89 2.03 -7.43
CA GLY A 306 -0.72 1.21 -7.08
C GLY A 306 -0.21 0.40 -8.26
N LEU A 307 -1.10 -0.17 -9.07
CA LEU A 307 -0.74 -0.89 -10.30
C LEU A 307 -0.07 0.03 -11.32
N HIS A 308 -0.58 1.24 -11.53
CA HIS A 308 0.06 2.23 -12.40
C HIS A 308 1.43 2.66 -11.89
N LEU A 309 1.59 2.86 -10.58
CA LEU A 309 2.89 3.16 -9.98
C LEU A 309 3.86 1.99 -10.18
N ALA A 310 3.46 0.77 -9.85
CA ALA A 310 4.28 -0.43 -10.03
C ALA A 310 4.67 -0.65 -11.49
N ALA A 311 3.78 -0.33 -12.43
CA ALA A 311 4.08 -0.39 -13.86
C ALA A 311 5.10 0.67 -14.29
N ALA A 312 5.07 1.86 -13.70
CA ALA A 312 5.97 2.97 -14.02
C ALA A 312 7.37 2.84 -13.38
N LEU A 313 7.58 1.91 -12.47
CA LEU A 313 8.88 1.65 -11.86
C LEU A 313 9.70 0.68 -12.74
N PRO A 314 10.97 0.98 -13.09
CA PRO A 314 11.78 0.11 -13.96
C PRO A 314 12.02 -1.28 -13.35
N HIS A 315 12.25 -1.35 -12.03
CA HIS A 315 12.50 -2.59 -11.30
C HIS A 315 11.66 -2.66 -10.03
N LEU A 316 11.09 -3.84 -9.79
CA LEU A 316 10.49 -4.23 -8.51
C LEU A 316 11.33 -5.40 -7.97
N ALA A 317 11.83 -5.26 -6.76
CA ALA A 317 12.65 -6.30 -6.13
C ALA A 317 11.81 -7.51 -5.70
N TYR A 318 10.56 -7.24 -5.31
CA TYR A 318 9.60 -8.23 -4.81
C TYR A 318 8.22 -7.99 -5.41
N PRO A 319 7.33 -9.02 -5.44
CA PRO A 319 5.96 -8.86 -5.86
C PRO A 319 5.20 -7.89 -4.94
N SER A 320 4.19 -7.26 -5.48
CA SER A 320 3.41 -6.20 -4.83
C SER A 320 2.15 -6.74 -4.16
N TYR A 321 1.57 -5.97 -3.22
CA TYR A 321 0.26 -6.29 -2.63
C TYR A 321 -0.82 -5.37 -3.22
N LEU A 322 -1.27 -5.64 -4.45
CA LEU A 322 -2.18 -4.76 -5.21
C LEU A 322 -3.49 -5.46 -5.62
N MET A 323 -3.82 -6.55 -4.92
CA MET A 323 -5.07 -7.30 -5.13
C MET A 323 -5.99 -7.21 -3.90
N SER A 324 -5.78 -6.23 -3.03
CA SER A 324 -6.54 -6.04 -1.79
C SER A 324 -8.07 -5.87 -1.98
N PRO A 325 -8.61 -5.37 -3.11
CA PRO A 325 -10.05 -5.36 -3.35
C PRO A 325 -10.71 -6.75 -3.23
N LEU A 326 -9.96 -7.83 -3.50
CA LEU A 326 -10.46 -9.20 -3.35
C LEU A 326 -10.80 -9.58 -1.90
N LYS A 327 -10.30 -8.83 -0.91
CA LYS A 327 -10.59 -9.04 0.51
C LYS A 327 -11.94 -8.43 0.93
N TYR A 328 -12.51 -7.52 0.16
CA TYR A 328 -13.76 -6.84 0.48
C TYR A 328 -14.99 -7.62 0.03
N ARG A 329 -16.09 -7.49 0.78
CA ARG A 329 -17.41 -7.98 0.38
C ARG A 329 -18.01 -7.12 -0.72
N GLU A 330 -17.83 -5.80 -0.56
CA GLU A 330 -18.34 -4.78 -1.45
C GLU A 330 -17.25 -4.35 -2.45
N GLN A 331 -17.67 -3.96 -3.64
CA GLN A 331 -16.82 -3.38 -4.66
C GLN A 331 -17.34 -1.99 -5.04
N ILE A 332 -16.44 -1.11 -5.46
CA ILE A 332 -16.75 0.28 -5.86
C ILE A 332 -16.32 0.57 -7.29
N THR A 333 -15.88 -0.46 -8.01
CA THR A 333 -15.46 -0.38 -9.41
C THR A 333 -16.21 -1.45 -10.20
N ALA A 334 -16.60 -1.14 -11.44
CA ALA A 334 -17.28 -2.07 -12.32
C ALA A 334 -16.36 -3.26 -12.67
N GLU A 335 -15.08 -2.98 -12.93
CA GLU A 335 -14.07 -3.99 -13.16
C GLU A 335 -13.58 -4.57 -11.84
N GLN A 336 -13.57 -5.89 -11.74
CA GLN A 336 -12.98 -6.59 -10.62
C GLN A 336 -11.53 -6.94 -10.93
N ILE A 337 -10.64 -6.76 -9.94
CA ILE A 337 -9.27 -7.23 -10.04
C ILE A 337 -9.28 -8.75 -10.19
N ALA A 338 -8.61 -9.23 -11.23
CA ALA A 338 -8.37 -10.65 -11.47
C ALA A 338 -6.88 -10.96 -11.34
N VAL A 339 -6.57 -12.00 -10.59
CA VAL A 339 -5.19 -12.53 -10.48
C VAL A 339 -5.08 -13.70 -11.46
N VAL A 340 -4.17 -13.59 -12.43
CA VAL A 340 -3.89 -14.63 -13.43
C VAL A 340 -2.38 -14.91 -13.38
N ASP A 341 -2.00 -16.15 -13.17
CA ASP A 341 -0.58 -16.56 -13.02
C ASP A 341 0.19 -15.72 -12.02
N ALA A 342 -0.41 -15.44 -10.86
CA ALA A 342 0.13 -14.56 -9.82
C ALA A 342 0.36 -13.10 -10.27
N HIS A 343 -0.30 -12.63 -11.32
CA HIS A 343 -0.19 -11.26 -11.82
C HIS A 343 -1.56 -10.58 -11.89
N VAL A 344 -1.55 -9.25 -11.78
CA VAL A 344 -2.69 -8.38 -12.07
C VAL A 344 -2.34 -7.50 -13.27
N ALA A 345 -3.23 -7.44 -14.24
CA ALA A 345 -3.07 -6.59 -15.41
C ALA A 345 -3.16 -5.10 -15.04
N VAL A 346 -2.34 -4.28 -15.68
CA VAL A 346 -2.39 -2.82 -15.57
C VAL A 346 -3.35 -2.29 -16.61
N SER A 347 -4.31 -1.47 -16.23
CA SER A 347 -5.25 -0.90 -17.19
C SER A 347 -4.56 0.05 -18.17
N THR A 348 -4.97 0.00 -19.42
CA THR A 348 -4.51 0.89 -20.49
C THR A 348 -5.52 2.01 -20.81
N GLY A 349 -6.67 2.03 -20.13
CA GLY A 349 -7.68 3.08 -20.28
C GLY A 349 -7.25 4.43 -19.72
N PRO A 350 -7.92 5.53 -20.10
CA PRO A 350 -7.65 6.87 -19.62
C PRO A 350 -7.77 6.98 -18.09
N GLY A 351 -6.90 7.77 -17.48
CA GLY A 351 -6.85 7.91 -16.02
C GLY A 351 -6.36 6.62 -15.34
N LEU A 352 -7.05 6.20 -14.30
CA LEU A 352 -6.83 4.91 -13.64
C LEU A 352 -7.31 3.73 -14.51
N GLY A 353 -8.05 4.00 -15.61
CA GLY A 353 -8.58 3.00 -16.52
C GLY A 353 -9.57 2.04 -15.86
N ILE A 354 -10.25 2.52 -14.84
CA ILE A 354 -11.34 1.82 -14.14
C ILE A 354 -12.61 2.67 -14.19
N GLU A 355 -13.76 2.05 -14.15
CA GLU A 355 -15.05 2.71 -14.00
C GLU A 355 -15.50 2.63 -12.55
N VAL A 356 -15.73 3.80 -11.93
CA VAL A 356 -16.22 3.87 -10.55
C VAL A 356 -17.74 3.72 -10.56
N ASP A 357 -18.24 2.78 -9.76
CA ASP A 357 -19.68 2.55 -9.57
C ASP A 357 -20.27 3.59 -8.60
N GLU A 358 -20.86 4.63 -9.16
CA GLU A 358 -21.49 5.70 -8.39
C GLU A 358 -22.71 5.23 -7.58
N ASP A 359 -23.40 4.18 -8.00
CA ASP A 359 -24.51 3.58 -7.24
C ASP A 359 -23.97 2.83 -6.03
N ALA A 360 -22.88 2.07 -6.20
CA ALA A 360 -22.19 1.42 -5.08
C ALA A 360 -21.65 2.47 -4.07
N LEU A 361 -21.05 3.57 -4.54
CA LEU A 361 -20.62 4.65 -3.66
C LEU A 361 -21.78 5.22 -2.85
N ARG A 362 -22.93 5.50 -3.49
CA ARG A 362 -24.12 5.99 -2.81
C ARG A 362 -24.68 4.99 -1.77
N HIS A 363 -24.65 3.71 -2.09
CA HIS A 363 -25.12 2.64 -1.20
C HIS A 363 -24.21 2.47 0.02
N LEU A 364 -22.90 2.61 -0.17
CA LEU A 364 -21.88 2.44 0.87
C LEU A 364 -21.60 3.71 1.67
N ASP A 365 -22.16 4.87 1.29
CA ASP A 365 -21.94 6.15 1.99
C ASP A 365 -22.35 6.02 3.47
N ALA A 366 -21.37 6.07 4.36
CA ALA A 366 -21.54 5.89 5.80
C ALA A 366 -22.44 6.96 6.44
N ARG A 367 -22.62 8.12 5.79
CA ARG A 367 -23.54 9.19 6.26
C ARG A 367 -25.01 8.83 6.06
N ARG A 368 -25.31 7.81 5.28
CA ARG A 368 -26.68 7.36 4.96
C ARG A 368 -27.13 6.15 5.78
N ARG A 369 -26.23 5.63 6.60
CA ARG A 369 -26.47 4.52 7.54
C ARG A 369 -26.53 5.05 8.97
#